data_46fc36bd5b3fede8736a99c4d3e38ee7
#
_entry.id   46fc36bd5b3fede8736a99c4d3e38ee7
#
_cell.length_a   1.000
_cell.length_b   1.000
_cell.length_c   1.000
_cell.angle_alpha   90.00
_cell.angle_beta   90.00
_cell.angle_gamma   90.00
#
_symmetry.space_group_name_H-M   'P 1'
#
loop_
_entity.id
_entity.type
_entity.pdbx_description
1 polymer ?
#
loop_
_entity_poly.entity_id
_entity_poly.type
_entity_poly.pdbx_seq_one_letter_code
_entity_poly.pdbx_strand_id
1 'polypeptide(L)'
;MFKLSAMSLCTALACSSVSVAQPVRNHDDKGAPPFKLLKEGENPPLDAFDNFVIGPKYVPAPERMKVKDVPEGKVQQFEIDSKDTKLFNPGIKRDKFGTVDPKNPKTLIVETTNFDYKRKIGVYIPAGYKEGTEAPFMVVHDGPGAAGGYKTILDNLIAQKRIPPIVLISIANGGGDAQGHERGKEYDNMNGDFATYIEDEVLPRVEKNCSVKLTKDPDGRAAMGSSSGGSAALIMAWFRNDLYHRVLTTSGTFVNQAWPFDSKFPDGAWGFHENLITRSRRSRSASSSRSATRTFSIPTSCATTCTTGWKPITEWRRF
;
A
#
# COMPACT_ATOMS: atom_id res chain seq x y z
N MET A 1 51.31 -43.04 29.32
CA MET A 1 50.57 -42.95 28.04
C MET A 1 49.11 -42.80 28.36
N PHE A 2 48.61 -41.58 28.45
CA PHE A 2 47.21 -41.29 28.68
C PHE A 2 46.62 -40.77 27.36
N LYS A 3 45.62 -41.48 26.80
CA LYS A 3 44.82 -41.02 25.66
C LYS A 3 43.70 -40.12 26.16
N LEU A 4 43.73 -38.83 25.84
CA LEU A 4 42.61 -37.95 25.98
C LEU A 4 41.67 -38.15 24.75
N SER A 5 40.44 -38.54 25.06
CA SER A 5 39.35 -38.60 24.08
C SER A 5 38.66 -37.21 24.08
N ALA A 6 38.70 -36.54 22.95
CA ALA A 6 37.99 -35.27 22.77
C ALA A 6 36.52 -35.56 22.48
N MET A 7 35.63 -35.26 23.41
CA MET A 7 34.20 -35.20 23.17
C MET A 7 33.85 -33.87 22.47
N SER A 8 33.45 -33.98 21.23
CA SER A 8 32.91 -32.85 20.48
C SER A 8 31.47 -32.56 20.91
N LEU A 9 31.28 -31.42 21.55
CA LEU A 9 29.96 -30.93 21.97
C LEU A 9 29.33 -30.19 20.81
N CYS A 10 28.47 -30.87 20.03
CA CYS A 10 27.61 -30.22 19.05
C CYS A 10 26.47 -29.51 19.80
N THR A 11 26.59 -28.21 20.01
CA THR A 11 25.49 -27.36 20.41
C THR A 11 24.58 -27.15 19.24
N ALA A 12 23.43 -27.83 19.21
CA ALA A 12 22.34 -27.57 18.31
C ALA A 12 21.73 -26.20 18.64
N LEU A 13 22.00 -25.17 17.81
CA LEU A 13 21.21 -23.95 17.83
C LEU A 13 19.79 -24.30 17.37
N ALA A 14 18.86 -24.33 18.30
CA ALA A 14 17.44 -24.35 17.99
C ALA A 14 17.08 -23.00 17.34
N CYS A 15 16.91 -23.00 16.02
CA CYS A 15 16.22 -21.92 15.34
C CYS A 15 14.78 -21.87 15.85
N SER A 16 14.50 -20.96 16.79
CA SER A 16 13.14 -20.61 17.14
C SER A 16 12.49 -19.96 15.92
N SER A 17 11.64 -20.71 15.25
CA SER A 17 10.73 -20.18 14.23
C SER A 17 9.89 -19.11 14.88
N VAL A 18 10.11 -17.85 14.48
CA VAL A 18 9.19 -16.75 14.80
C VAL A 18 7.86 -17.11 14.13
N SER A 19 6.92 -17.54 14.93
CA SER A 19 5.55 -17.77 14.49
C SER A 19 4.99 -16.43 14.02
N VAL A 20 4.83 -16.26 12.72
CA VAL A 20 4.10 -15.13 12.15
C VAL A 20 2.69 -15.21 12.73
N ALA A 21 2.28 -14.17 13.46
CA ALA A 21 0.96 -14.09 14.03
C ALA A 21 -0.09 -14.30 12.93
N GLN A 22 -0.85 -15.37 13.04
CA GLN A 22 -1.96 -15.64 12.13
C GLN A 22 -2.95 -14.47 12.20
N PRO A 23 -3.58 -14.08 11.08
CA PRO A 23 -4.59 -13.04 11.12
C PRO A 23 -5.68 -13.44 12.13
N VAL A 24 -6.07 -12.47 12.97
CA VAL A 24 -7.09 -12.69 14.01
C VAL A 24 -8.36 -13.16 13.32
N ARG A 25 -8.65 -14.46 13.44
CA ARG A 25 -9.90 -15.04 12.95
C ARG A 25 -11.05 -14.57 13.84
N ASN A 26 -12.21 -14.42 13.24
CA ASN A 26 -13.42 -14.16 14.00
C ASN A 26 -13.56 -15.25 15.07
N HIS A 27 -13.85 -14.86 16.30
CA HIS A 27 -13.95 -15.80 17.43
C HIS A 27 -15.06 -16.87 17.27
N ASP A 28 -15.93 -16.70 16.27
CA ASP A 28 -17.00 -17.64 15.91
C ASP A 28 -16.53 -18.70 14.89
N ASP A 29 -15.28 -18.64 14.41
CA ASP A 29 -14.74 -19.61 13.46
C ASP A 29 -14.55 -20.98 14.13
N LYS A 30 -15.28 -21.99 13.66
CA LYS A 30 -15.08 -23.38 14.09
C LYS A 30 -13.65 -23.81 13.77
N GLY A 31 -12.87 -24.09 14.82
CA GLY A 31 -11.45 -24.48 14.69
C GLY A 31 -10.46 -23.34 14.97
N ALA A 32 -10.91 -22.15 15.40
CA ALA A 32 -10.03 -21.16 15.96
C ALA A 32 -9.38 -21.68 17.26
N PRO A 33 -8.11 -21.38 17.53
CA PRO A 33 -7.50 -21.75 18.82
C PRO A 33 -8.24 -21.06 19.96
N PRO A 34 -8.30 -21.68 21.16
CA PRO A 34 -8.93 -21.06 22.31
C PRO A 34 -8.26 -19.70 22.61
N PHE A 35 -9.06 -18.72 22.96
CA PHE A 35 -8.58 -17.38 23.30
C PHE A 35 -9.40 -16.84 24.49
N LYS A 36 -8.80 -15.89 25.20
CA LYS A 36 -9.46 -15.16 26.28
C LYS A 36 -9.94 -13.82 25.78
N LEU A 37 -11.24 -13.54 25.93
CA LEU A 37 -11.81 -12.23 25.65
C LEU A 37 -11.49 -11.30 26.83
N LEU A 38 -10.76 -10.21 26.56
CA LEU A 38 -10.54 -9.15 27.53
C LEU A 38 -11.64 -8.11 27.42
N LYS A 39 -11.93 -7.44 28.54
CA LYS A 39 -12.84 -6.29 28.55
C LYS A 39 -12.19 -5.13 27.81
N GLU A 40 -13.02 -4.21 27.30
CA GLU A 40 -12.53 -3.01 26.67
C GLU A 40 -11.62 -2.20 27.62
N GLY A 41 -10.43 -1.86 27.17
CA GLY A 41 -9.43 -1.15 27.98
C GLY A 41 -8.53 -2.03 28.85
N GLU A 42 -8.79 -3.34 28.96
CA GLU A 42 -7.88 -4.27 29.61
C GLU A 42 -6.72 -4.63 28.67
N ASN A 43 -5.50 -4.70 29.22
CA ASN A 43 -4.33 -5.22 28.53
C ASN A 43 -4.05 -6.66 28.98
N PRO A 44 -3.53 -7.53 28.10
CA PRO A 44 -3.03 -8.83 28.50
C PRO A 44 -1.95 -8.69 29.56
N PRO A 45 -1.83 -9.59 30.53
CA PRO A 45 -0.68 -9.65 31.43
C PRO A 45 0.61 -9.76 30.61
N LEU A 46 1.67 -9.04 31.03
CA LEU A 46 2.94 -8.96 30.29
C LEU A 46 3.67 -10.30 30.16
N ASP A 47 3.39 -11.22 31.08
CA ASP A 47 3.97 -12.56 31.16
C ASP A 47 3.05 -13.67 30.59
N ALA A 48 1.91 -13.29 30.00
CA ALA A 48 0.96 -14.26 29.48
C ALA A 48 1.29 -14.66 28.04
N PHE A 49 1.36 -15.97 27.83
CA PHE A 49 1.54 -16.59 26.49
C PHE A 49 0.25 -17.12 25.89
N ASP A 50 -0.89 -16.66 26.36
CA ASP A 50 -2.21 -17.05 25.86
C ASP A 50 -2.63 -16.22 24.64
N ASN A 51 -3.62 -16.75 23.92
CA ASN A 51 -4.29 -15.98 22.88
C ASN A 51 -5.35 -15.07 23.52
N PHE A 52 -5.31 -13.79 23.19
CA PHE A 52 -6.26 -12.80 23.70
C PHE A 52 -6.99 -12.12 22.55
N VAL A 53 -8.27 -11.81 22.75
CA VAL A 53 -9.03 -10.87 21.93
C VAL A 53 -9.26 -9.61 22.74
N ILE A 54 -8.81 -8.49 22.21
CA ILE A 54 -8.89 -7.16 22.86
C ILE A 54 -9.94 -6.32 22.14
N GLY A 55 -10.72 -5.60 22.91
CA GLY A 55 -11.66 -4.61 22.43
C GLY A 55 -13.03 -5.19 22.06
N PRO A 56 -13.91 -4.32 21.54
CA PRO A 56 -15.22 -4.76 21.13
C PRO A 56 -15.12 -5.70 19.92
N LYS A 57 -16.11 -6.60 19.78
CA LYS A 57 -16.22 -7.44 18.58
C LYS A 57 -16.18 -6.59 17.32
N TYR A 58 -15.35 -7.00 16.35
CA TYR A 58 -15.30 -6.31 15.06
C TYR A 58 -16.67 -6.33 14.38
N VAL A 59 -17.17 -5.16 14.04
CA VAL A 59 -18.39 -4.98 13.26
C VAL A 59 -18.02 -4.35 11.92
N PRO A 60 -18.34 -4.99 10.79
CA PRO A 60 -18.08 -4.41 9.48
C PRO A 60 -18.75 -3.04 9.35
N ALA A 61 -18.08 -2.09 8.70
CA ALA A 61 -18.65 -0.79 8.42
C ALA A 61 -19.97 -0.94 7.64
N PRO A 62 -21.02 -0.21 8.01
CA PRO A 62 -22.36 -0.35 7.38
C PRO A 62 -22.32 -0.08 5.88
N GLU A 63 -21.39 0.74 5.41
CA GLU A 63 -21.18 1.03 3.99
C GLU A 63 -20.77 -0.20 3.16
N ARG A 64 -20.31 -1.26 3.81
CA ARG A 64 -20.00 -2.53 3.14
C ARG A 64 -21.24 -3.36 2.79
N MET A 65 -22.37 -3.05 3.42
CA MET A 65 -23.61 -3.77 3.20
C MET A 65 -24.34 -3.21 1.98
N LYS A 66 -24.83 -4.11 1.12
CA LYS A 66 -25.64 -3.69 -0.03
C LYS A 66 -26.94 -3.05 0.47
N VAL A 67 -27.18 -1.81 0.07
CA VAL A 67 -28.43 -1.07 0.38
C VAL A 67 -29.35 -1.13 -0.82
N LYS A 68 -30.63 -1.40 -0.58
CA LYS A 68 -31.66 -1.43 -1.62
C LYS A 68 -31.79 -0.03 -2.26
N ASP A 69 -32.04 -0.01 -3.55
CA ASP A 69 -32.28 1.21 -4.35
C ASP A 69 -31.08 2.19 -4.45
N VAL A 70 -29.89 1.78 -4.00
CA VAL A 70 -28.64 2.53 -4.27
C VAL A 70 -28.19 2.24 -5.69
N PRO A 71 -27.99 3.29 -6.53
CA PRO A 71 -27.47 3.10 -7.88
C PRO A 71 -26.10 2.44 -7.88
N GLU A 72 -25.96 1.37 -8.65
CA GLU A 72 -24.73 0.60 -8.70
C GLU A 72 -23.81 1.05 -9.82
N GLY A 73 -22.55 1.36 -9.50
CA GLY A 73 -21.50 1.54 -10.48
C GLY A 73 -21.14 0.22 -11.19
N LYS A 74 -20.36 0.31 -12.24
CA LYS A 74 -19.88 -0.85 -13.01
C LYS A 74 -18.37 -1.04 -12.80
N VAL A 75 -17.94 -2.29 -12.92
CA VAL A 75 -16.52 -2.64 -12.88
C VAL A 75 -16.12 -3.20 -14.24
N GLN A 76 -15.04 -2.67 -14.80
CA GLN A 76 -14.40 -3.16 -16.02
C GLN A 76 -12.98 -3.61 -15.71
N GLN A 77 -12.46 -4.55 -16.50
CA GLN A 77 -11.08 -5.02 -16.38
C GLN A 77 -10.45 -5.15 -17.76
N PHE A 78 -9.16 -4.88 -17.82
CA PHE A 78 -8.33 -5.12 -19.00
C PHE A 78 -6.88 -5.39 -18.58
N GLU A 79 -6.05 -5.77 -19.54
CA GLU A 79 -4.63 -6.03 -19.33
C GLU A 79 -3.78 -5.08 -20.15
N ILE A 80 -2.61 -4.72 -19.62
CA ILE A 80 -1.55 -4.02 -20.33
C ILE A 80 -0.38 -5.00 -20.43
N ASP A 81 0.06 -5.31 -21.64
CA ASP A 81 1.28 -6.09 -21.86
C ASP A 81 2.50 -5.21 -21.55
N SER A 82 3.48 -5.75 -20.82
CA SER A 82 4.71 -5.01 -20.49
C SER A 82 5.45 -4.55 -21.74
N LYS A 83 5.36 -5.31 -22.84
CA LYS A 83 5.97 -4.96 -24.14
C LYS A 83 5.42 -3.69 -24.75
N ASP A 84 4.19 -3.30 -24.38
CA ASP A 84 3.53 -2.09 -24.85
C ASP A 84 3.83 -0.87 -23.96
N THR A 85 4.74 -1.02 -23.02
CA THR A 85 5.11 0.04 -22.07
C THR A 85 6.57 0.45 -22.22
N LYS A 86 6.90 1.67 -21.86
CA LYS A 86 8.28 2.20 -21.87
C LYS A 86 8.94 2.02 -20.51
N LEU A 87 8.21 2.36 -19.46
CA LEU A 87 8.65 2.15 -18.09
C LEU A 87 8.29 0.73 -17.64
N PHE A 88 9.10 0.16 -16.77
CA PHE A 88 8.88 -1.19 -16.22
C PHE A 88 8.83 -2.30 -17.28
N ASN A 89 9.62 -2.13 -18.34
CA ASN A 89 9.80 -3.06 -19.43
C ASN A 89 11.28 -3.16 -19.80
N PRO A 90 11.89 -4.38 -19.78
CA PRO A 90 11.28 -5.63 -19.27
C PRO A 90 11.07 -5.62 -17.76
N GLY A 91 10.16 -6.46 -17.27
CA GLY A 91 10.04 -6.75 -15.86
C GLY A 91 11.27 -7.50 -15.34
N ILE A 92 11.53 -7.39 -14.04
CA ILE A 92 12.65 -8.09 -13.40
C ILE A 92 12.15 -9.07 -12.35
N LYS A 93 12.81 -10.22 -12.29
CA LYS A 93 12.58 -11.26 -11.28
C LYS A 93 13.91 -11.66 -10.67
N ARG A 94 13.97 -11.66 -9.36
CA ARG A 94 15.12 -12.17 -8.63
C ARG A 94 15.14 -13.71 -8.69
N ASP A 95 16.28 -14.27 -9.08
CA ASP A 95 16.41 -15.71 -9.27
C ASP A 95 16.72 -16.46 -7.97
N LYS A 96 17.49 -15.84 -7.08
CA LYS A 96 17.90 -16.40 -5.79
C LYS A 96 17.84 -15.34 -4.70
N PHE A 97 17.83 -15.79 -3.45
CA PHE A 97 18.06 -14.86 -2.34
C PHE A 97 19.41 -14.17 -2.51
N GLY A 98 19.39 -12.85 -2.47
CA GLY A 98 20.60 -12.05 -2.56
C GLY A 98 21.46 -12.21 -1.31
N THR A 99 22.73 -11.91 -1.46
CA THR A 99 23.67 -11.77 -0.34
C THR A 99 23.85 -10.30 -0.01
N VAL A 100 24.09 -9.98 1.28
CA VAL A 100 24.39 -8.62 1.67
C VAL A 100 25.67 -8.17 0.94
N ASP A 101 25.64 -6.98 0.32
CA ASP A 101 26.81 -6.41 -0.33
C ASP A 101 27.87 -6.08 0.75
N PRO A 102 29.05 -6.70 0.74
CA PRO A 102 30.08 -6.42 1.72
C PRO A 102 30.61 -4.98 1.67
N LYS A 103 30.42 -4.29 0.53
CA LYS A 103 30.80 -2.88 0.37
C LYS A 103 29.68 -1.92 0.80
N ASN A 104 28.43 -2.41 0.83
CA ASN A 104 27.28 -1.63 1.22
C ASN A 104 26.20 -2.51 1.86
N PRO A 105 26.23 -2.67 3.20
CA PRO A 105 25.31 -3.57 3.91
C PRO A 105 23.83 -3.14 3.85
N LYS A 106 23.53 -1.98 3.24
CA LYS A 106 22.16 -1.50 3.05
C LYS A 106 21.50 -2.04 1.78
N THR A 107 22.21 -2.81 0.98
CA THR A 107 21.68 -3.41 -0.25
C THR A 107 22.11 -4.87 -0.40
N LEU A 108 21.43 -5.57 -1.31
CA LEU A 108 21.77 -6.94 -1.66
C LEU A 108 22.41 -7.00 -3.04
N ILE A 109 23.37 -7.88 -3.20
CA ILE A 109 23.80 -8.37 -4.51
C ILE A 109 22.77 -9.44 -4.91
N VAL A 110 22.03 -9.18 -5.96
CA VAL A 110 20.99 -10.07 -6.47
C VAL A 110 21.21 -10.37 -7.95
N GLU A 111 20.96 -11.61 -8.33
CA GLU A 111 20.87 -12.03 -9.73
C GLU A 111 19.42 -11.86 -10.16
N THR A 112 19.20 -11.23 -11.31
CA THR A 112 17.87 -10.98 -11.84
C THR A 112 17.74 -11.47 -13.27
N THR A 113 16.56 -11.99 -13.59
CA THR A 113 16.18 -12.35 -14.96
C THR A 113 15.07 -11.43 -15.44
N ASN A 114 15.17 -11.00 -16.67
CA ASN A 114 14.12 -10.23 -17.33
C ASN A 114 12.97 -11.14 -17.74
N PHE A 115 11.74 -10.62 -17.65
CA PHE A 115 10.56 -11.35 -18.09
C PHE A 115 9.47 -10.42 -18.60
N ASP A 116 8.63 -10.97 -19.48
CA ASP A 116 7.44 -10.29 -19.97
C ASP A 116 6.26 -10.62 -19.05
N TYR A 117 5.42 -9.65 -18.78
CA TYR A 117 4.23 -9.85 -17.94
C TYR A 117 3.04 -9.01 -18.42
N LYS A 118 1.87 -9.41 -17.94
CA LYS A 118 0.64 -8.66 -18.17
C LYS A 118 0.15 -8.06 -16.88
N ARG A 119 -0.05 -6.76 -16.90
CA ARG A 119 -0.56 -5.99 -15.77
C ARG A 119 -2.07 -5.90 -15.86
N LYS A 120 -2.76 -6.47 -14.88
CA LYS A 120 -4.22 -6.41 -14.79
C LYS A 120 -4.66 -5.08 -14.18
N ILE A 121 -5.63 -4.45 -14.83
CA ILE A 121 -6.23 -3.20 -14.38
C ILE A 121 -7.71 -3.45 -14.13
N GLY A 122 -8.20 -3.04 -12.97
CA GLY A 122 -9.62 -3.02 -12.62
C GLY A 122 -10.09 -1.59 -12.45
N VAL A 123 -11.21 -1.24 -13.06
CA VAL A 123 -11.75 0.13 -13.01
C VAL A 123 -13.20 0.10 -12.54
N TYR A 124 -13.47 0.74 -11.41
CA TYR A 124 -14.83 1.04 -10.99
C TYR A 124 -15.25 2.41 -11.54
N ILE A 125 -16.40 2.46 -12.16
CA ILE A 125 -17.02 3.65 -12.71
C ILE A 125 -18.33 3.88 -11.99
N PRO A 126 -18.54 5.05 -11.33
CA PRO A 126 -19.73 5.31 -10.54
C PRO A 126 -21.00 5.33 -11.38
N ALA A 127 -22.11 4.96 -10.77
CA ALA A 127 -23.41 5.11 -11.40
C ALA A 127 -23.67 6.58 -11.73
N GLY A 128 -24.27 6.82 -12.92
CA GLY A 128 -24.58 8.17 -13.40
C GLY A 128 -23.36 8.95 -13.92
N TYR A 129 -22.19 8.33 -14.05
CA TYR A 129 -21.08 8.95 -14.77
C TYR A 129 -21.52 9.30 -16.20
N LYS A 130 -21.31 10.53 -16.60
CA LYS A 130 -21.60 11.01 -17.94
C LYS A 130 -20.32 11.03 -18.76
N GLU A 131 -20.29 10.29 -19.86
CA GLU A 131 -19.15 10.25 -20.76
C GLU A 131 -18.72 11.66 -21.16
N GLY A 132 -17.40 11.88 -21.22
CA GLY A 132 -16.80 13.17 -21.52
C GLY A 132 -16.71 14.16 -20.35
N THR A 133 -17.35 13.90 -19.22
CA THR A 133 -17.17 14.74 -18.03
C THR A 133 -15.93 14.34 -17.25
N GLU A 134 -15.17 15.32 -16.77
CA GLU A 134 -14.02 15.06 -15.95
C GLU A 134 -14.41 14.46 -14.59
N ALA A 135 -13.82 13.32 -14.24
CA ALA A 135 -14.04 12.66 -12.96
C ALA A 135 -12.79 12.71 -12.09
N PRO A 136 -12.92 12.99 -10.80
CA PRO A 136 -11.87 12.70 -9.83
C PRO A 136 -11.63 11.20 -9.78
N PHE A 137 -10.41 10.79 -9.41
CA PHE A 137 -10.08 9.38 -9.36
C PHE A 137 -9.14 9.02 -8.21
N MET A 138 -9.13 7.72 -7.89
CA MET A 138 -8.23 7.13 -6.93
C MET A 138 -7.52 5.93 -7.54
N VAL A 139 -6.19 5.93 -7.50
CA VAL A 139 -5.36 4.77 -7.84
C VAL A 139 -5.21 3.90 -6.59
N VAL A 140 -5.46 2.60 -6.73
CA VAL A 140 -5.30 1.61 -5.65
C VAL A 140 -4.31 0.55 -6.10
N HIS A 141 -3.30 0.31 -5.26
CA HIS A 141 -2.26 -0.67 -5.54
C HIS A 141 -2.70 -2.10 -5.22
N ASP A 142 -1.93 -3.07 -5.74
CA ASP A 142 -2.15 -4.52 -5.58
C ASP A 142 -3.50 -5.03 -6.16
N GLY A 143 -4.00 -4.34 -7.23
CA GLY A 143 -5.21 -4.72 -7.94
C GLY A 143 -5.11 -6.04 -8.72
N PRO A 144 -6.11 -6.37 -9.58
CA PRO A 144 -7.25 -5.55 -9.98
C PRO A 144 -8.49 -5.67 -9.07
N GLY A 145 -8.46 -6.56 -8.06
CA GLY A 145 -9.63 -6.92 -7.26
C GLY A 145 -10.24 -5.78 -6.45
N ALA A 146 -9.44 -4.76 -6.11
CA ALA A 146 -9.92 -3.65 -5.29
C ALA A 146 -11.08 -2.87 -5.93
N ALA A 147 -11.13 -2.77 -7.27
CA ALA A 147 -12.25 -2.11 -7.97
C ALA A 147 -13.60 -2.77 -7.65
N GLY A 148 -13.64 -4.11 -7.62
CA GLY A 148 -14.83 -4.87 -7.19
C GLY A 148 -15.04 -4.83 -5.68
N GLY A 149 -13.96 -4.96 -4.92
CA GLY A 149 -14.01 -5.00 -3.46
C GLY A 149 -14.54 -3.71 -2.81
N TYR A 150 -14.24 -2.56 -3.42
CA TYR A 150 -14.73 -1.25 -2.92
C TYR A 150 -16.03 -0.78 -3.58
N LYS A 151 -16.55 -1.48 -4.60
CA LYS A 151 -17.76 -1.07 -5.35
C LYS A 151 -18.92 -0.70 -4.42
N THR A 152 -19.37 -1.63 -3.57
CA THR A 152 -20.50 -1.40 -2.68
C THR A 152 -20.29 -0.22 -1.74
N ILE A 153 -19.07 -0.06 -1.22
CA ILE A 153 -18.71 1.05 -0.34
C ILE A 153 -18.84 2.38 -1.09
N LEU A 154 -18.29 2.44 -2.30
CA LEU A 154 -18.32 3.63 -3.13
C LEU A 154 -19.74 3.98 -3.56
N ASP A 155 -20.53 2.99 -3.99
CA ASP A 155 -21.93 3.17 -4.35
C ASP A 155 -22.71 3.81 -3.18
N ASN A 156 -22.56 3.26 -1.97
CA ASN A 156 -23.23 3.77 -0.78
C ASN A 156 -22.78 5.18 -0.40
N LEU A 157 -21.46 5.43 -0.40
CA LEU A 157 -20.91 6.74 -0.03
C LEU A 157 -21.29 7.84 -1.03
N ILE A 158 -21.33 7.52 -2.32
CA ILE A 158 -21.75 8.44 -3.39
C ILE A 158 -23.24 8.74 -3.28
N ALA A 159 -24.09 7.72 -3.10
CA ALA A 159 -25.53 7.89 -2.92
C ALA A 159 -25.88 8.73 -1.68
N GLN A 160 -25.12 8.56 -0.61
CA GLN A 160 -25.22 9.37 0.62
C GLN A 160 -24.63 10.79 0.47
N LYS A 161 -24.05 11.14 -0.67
CA LYS A 161 -23.35 12.42 -0.92
C LYS A 161 -22.22 12.70 0.08
N ARG A 162 -21.61 11.65 0.63
CA ARG A 162 -20.45 11.76 1.54
C ARG A 162 -19.15 11.94 0.77
N ILE A 163 -19.09 11.41 -0.46
CA ILE A 163 -18.00 11.64 -1.40
C ILE A 163 -18.60 12.02 -2.77
N PRO A 164 -17.87 12.73 -3.61
CA PRO A 164 -18.28 12.95 -5.01
C PRO A 164 -18.25 11.63 -5.80
N PRO A 165 -18.92 11.57 -6.96
CA PRO A 165 -18.72 10.48 -7.90
C PRO A 165 -17.23 10.39 -8.28
N ILE A 166 -16.58 9.26 -7.98
CA ILE A 166 -15.15 9.04 -8.16
C ILE A 166 -14.91 7.75 -8.96
N VAL A 167 -13.96 7.78 -9.89
CA VAL A 167 -13.46 6.59 -10.56
C VAL A 167 -12.38 5.94 -9.68
N LEU A 168 -12.43 4.62 -9.47
CA LEU A 168 -11.37 3.90 -8.79
C LEU A 168 -10.62 3.02 -9.79
N ILE A 169 -9.30 3.16 -9.83
CA ILE A 169 -8.40 2.45 -10.75
C ILE A 169 -7.49 1.55 -9.90
N SER A 170 -7.70 0.25 -10.00
CA SER A 170 -6.98 -0.77 -9.23
C SER A 170 -5.92 -1.42 -10.12
N ILE A 171 -4.65 -1.28 -9.76
CA ILE A 171 -3.51 -1.64 -10.60
C ILE A 171 -2.76 -2.81 -9.96
N ALA A 172 -2.62 -3.92 -10.71
CA ALA A 172 -1.74 -5.01 -10.31
C ALA A 172 -0.26 -4.59 -10.43
N ASN A 173 0.60 -5.16 -9.59
CA ASN A 173 2.05 -5.02 -9.70
C ASN A 173 2.66 -6.06 -10.65
N GLY A 174 3.96 -5.94 -10.94
CA GLY A 174 4.70 -6.86 -11.80
C GLY A 174 5.17 -8.14 -11.12
N GLY A 175 4.86 -8.33 -9.81
CA GLY A 175 5.17 -9.54 -9.07
C GLY A 175 6.45 -9.48 -8.23
N GLY A 176 6.51 -10.41 -7.27
CA GLY A 176 7.56 -10.46 -6.24
C GLY A 176 7.46 -9.33 -5.22
N ASP A 177 8.16 -9.45 -4.10
CA ASP A 177 8.11 -8.44 -3.03
C ASP A 177 9.44 -8.39 -2.27
N ALA A 178 10.48 -7.93 -2.95
CA ALA A 178 11.81 -7.72 -2.35
C ALA A 178 12.73 -6.99 -3.34
N GLN A 179 13.92 -6.63 -2.88
CA GLN A 179 14.98 -6.12 -3.76
C GLN A 179 15.23 -7.08 -4.93
N GLY A 180 15.29 -6.55 -6.15
CA GLY A 180 15.47 -7.31 -7.38
C GLY A 180 14.21 -7.95 -7.97
N HIS A 181 13.03 -7.69 -7.40
CA HIS A 181 11.74 -8.01 -8.01
C HIS A 181 11.04 -6.78 -8.58
N GLU A 182 10.15 -7.00 -9.54
CA GLU A 182 9.46 -5.92 -10.23
C GLU A 182 8.58 -5.09 -9.28
N ARG A 183 7.81 -5.74 -8.39
CA ARG A 183 7.00 -5.01 -7.41
C ARG A 183 7.85 -4.16 -6.45
N GLY A 184 9.01 -4.65 -6.02
CA GLY A 184 9.94 -3.86 -5.20
C GLY A 184 10.47 -2.64 -5.95
N LYS A 185 10.81 -2.81 -7.23
CA LYS A 185 11.23 -1.71 -8.12
C LYS A 185 10.13 -0.68 -8.34
N GLU A 186 8.87 -1.12 -8.50
CA GLU A 186 7.72 -0.24 -8.68
C GLU A 186 7.37 0.54 -7.41
N TYR A 187 7.39 -0.12 -6.25
CA TYR A 187 6.76 0.38 -5.03
C TYR A 187 7.73 1.01 -4.04
N ASP A 188 8.98 0.57 -4.03
CA ASP A 188 9.92 0.94 -2.97
C ASP A 188 11.07 1.83 -3.47
N ASN A 189 11.22 2.04 -4.79
CA ASN A 189 12.18 2.98 -5.32
C ASN A 189 11.76 4.41 -5.01
N MET A 190 12.71 5.17 -4.44
CA MET A 190 12.49 6.52 -3.94
C MET A 190 12.57 7.55 -5.07
N ASN A 191 11.66 7.44 -6.04
CA ASN A 191 11.56 8.32 -7.19
C ASN A 191 10.11 8.45 -7.70
N GLY A 192 9.91 9.21 -8.76
CA GLY A 192 8.60 9.45 -9.36
C GLY A 192 8.21 8.49 -10.50
N ASP A 193 9.01 7.47 -10.79
CA ASP A 193 8.87 6.65 -12.01
C ASP A 193 7.53 5.91 -12.05
N PHE A 194 7.09 5.35 -10.92
CA PHE A 194 5.82 4.62 -10.89
C PHE A 194 4.62 5.55 -11.07
N ALA A 195 4.66 6.75 -10.50
CA ALA A 195 3.63 7.76 -10.74
C ALA A 195 3.63 8.24 -12.19
N THR A 196 4.81 8.42 -12.79
CA THR A 196 4.98 8.77 -14.20
C THR A 196 4.44 7.66 -15.12
N TYR A 197 4.76 6.40 -14.83
CA TYR A 197 4.20 5.26 -15.54
C TYR A 197 2.67 5.25 -15.51
N ILE A 198 2.08 5.50 -14.35
CA ILE A 198 0.63 5.57 -14.22
C ILE A 198 0.07 6.72 -15.07
N GLU A 199 0.65 7.93 -14.96
CA GLU A 199 0.17 9.11 -15.70
C GLU A 199 0.26 8.91 -17.21
N ASP A 200 1.42 8.47 -17.71
CA ASP A 200 1.71 8.48 -19.13
C ASP A 200 1.25 7.22 -19.85
N GLU A 201 1.14 6.10 -19.12
CA GLU A 201 0.90 4.80 -19.78
C GLU A 201 -0.37 4.10 -19.31
N VAL A 202 -0.76 4.22 -18.05
CA VAL A 202 -1.97 3.55 -17.53
C VAL A 202 -3.23 4.40 -17.74
N LEU A 203 -3.21 5.67 -17.29
CA LEU A 203 -4.40 6.52 -17.34
C LEU A 203 -4.97 6.71 -18.77
N PRO A 204 -4.15 6.95 -19.81
CA PRO A 204 -4.67 7.04 -21.17
C PRO A 204 -5.37 5.76 -21.66
N ARG A 205 -4.86 4.59 -21.22
CA ARG A 205 -5.49 3.30 -21.53
C ARG A 205 -6.79 3.10 -20.75
N VAL A 206 -6.86 3.57 -19.50
CA VAL A 206 -8.11 3.59 -18.72
C VAL A 206 -9.15 4.48 -19.41
N GLU A 207 -8.79 5.69 -19.78
CA GLU A 207 -9.71 6.61 -20.46
C GLU A 207 -10.27 5.99 -21.75
N LYS A 208 -9.39 5.40 -22.58
CA LYS A 208 -9.77 4.75 -23.84
C LYS A 208 -10.64 3.51 -23.62
N ASN A 209 -10.25 2.59 -22.73
CA ASN A 209 -10.95 1.31 -22.59
C ASN A 209 -12.26 1.43 -21.81
N CYS A 210 -12.36 2.43 -20.94
CA CYS A 210 -13.50 2.59 -20.04
C CYS A 210 -14.42 3.75 -20.43
N SER A 211 -14.11 4.51 -21.49
CA SER A 211 -14.84 5.71 -21.92
C SER A 211 -15.02 6.71 -20.78
N VAL A 212 -13.96 6.94 -20.01
CA VAL A 212 -13.94 7.92 -18.92
C VAL A 212 -12.94 9.03 -19.25
N LYS A 213 -13.20 10.23 -18.74
CA LYS A 213 -12.26 11.35 -18.74
C LYS A 213 -11.81 11.60 -17.33
N LEU A 214 -10.50 11.55 -17.08
CA LEU A 214 -9.92 11.69 -15.75
C LEU A 214 -9.43 13.13 -15.54
N THR A 215 -9.66 13.66 -14.35
CA THR A 215 -9.23 15.04 -14.04
C THR A 215 -7.72 15.18 -14.08
N LYS A 216 -7.24 16.35 -14.50
CA LYS A 216 -5.84 16.75 -14.44
C LYS A 216 -5.52 17.55 -13.16
N ASP A 217 -6.54 17.94 -12.39
CA ASP A 217 -6.36 18.63 -11.12
C ASP A 217 -5.82 17.65 -10.07
N PRO A 218 -4.61 17.89 -9.48
CA PRO A 218 -4.04 17.03 -8.47
C PRO A 218 -4.89 16.96 -7.18
N ASP A 219 -5.76 17.95 -6.94
CA ASP A 219 -6.71 17.91 -5.83
C ASP A 219 -7.86 16.91 -6.06
N GLY A 220 -8.13 16.55 -7.30
CA GLY A 220 -9.08 15.51 -7.66
C GLY A 220 -8.47 14.11 -7.75
N ARG A 221 -7.19 13.93 -7.40
CA ARG A 221 -6.45 12.67 -7.55
C ARG A 221 -5.98 12.13 -6.21
N ALA A 222 -6.16 10.83 -6.01
CA ALA A 222 -5.72 10.14 -4.81
C ALA A 222 -4.92 8.88 -5.16
N ALA A 223 -3.96 8.52 -4.29
CA ALA A 223 -3.26 7.25 -4.30
C ALA A 223 -3.56 6.50 -3.00
N MET A 224 -3.83 5.20 -3.09
CA MET A 224 -4.18 4.35 -1.95
C MET A 224 -3.45 3.02 -2.02
N GLY A 225 -3.04 2.52 -0.87
CA GLY A 225 -2.50 1.17 -0.76
C GLY A 225 -2.33 0.70 0.67
N SER A 226 -2.00 -0.58 0.81
CA SER A 226 -1.70 -1.22 2.09
C SER A 226 -0.33 -1.90 2.02
N SER A 227 0.35 -2.05 3.15
CA SER A 227 1.67 -2.67 3.21
C SER A 227 2.66 -1.93 2.27
N SER A 228 3.41 -2.61 1.40
CA SER A 228 4.27 -1.95 0.39
C SER A 228 3.48 -1.08 -0.58
N GLY A 229 2.21 -1.44 -0.90
CA GLY A 229 1.33 -0.57 -1.67
C GLY A 229 1.01 0.75 -0.96
N GLY A 230 0.97 0.74 0.38
CA GLY A 230 0.84 1.96 1.18
C GLY A 230 2.09 2.83 1.13
N SER A 231 3.28 2.23 1.09
CA SER A 231 4.54 2.95 0.85
C SER A 231 4.55 3.57 -0.55
N ALA A 232 4.16 2.79 -1.56
CA ALA A 232 4.08 3.26 -2.96
C ALA A 232 3.14 4.46 -3.10
N ALA A 233 1.98 4.44 -2.46
CA ALA A 233 1.03 5.55 -2.50
C ALA A 233 1.63 6.85 -1.96
N LEU A 234 2.41 6.78 -0.85
CA LEU A 234 3.10 7.95 -0.33
C LEU A 234 4.26 8.38 -1.22
N ILE A 235 5.07 7.44 -1.71
CA ILE A 235 6.21 7.72 -2.60
C ILE A 235 5.73 8.43 -3.87
N MET A 236 4.65 7.95 -4.49
CA MET A 236 4.05 8.60 -5.66
C MET A 236 3.73 10.07 -5.40
N ALA A 237 2.99 10.36 -4.33
CA ALA A 237 2.60 11.73 -4.01
C ALA A 237 3.78 12.58 -3.51
N TRP A 238 4.79 11.96 -2.90
CA TRP A 238 5.99 12.67 -2.42
C TRP A 238 6.85 13.20 -3.57
N PHE A 239 7.10 12.35 -4.58
CA PHE A 239 7.94 12.69 -5.71
C PHE A 239 7.18 13.34 -6.87
N ARG A 240 5.87 13.10 -6.96
CA ARG A 240 4.98 13.68 -7.98
C ARG A 240 3.79 14.36 -7.32
N ASN A 241 4.09 15.34 -6.44
CA ASN A 241 3.06 16.17 -5.81
C ASN A 241 2.36 17.12 -6.79
N ASP A 242 2.90 17.27 -8.00
CA ASP A 242 2.23 17.89 -9.13
C ASP A 242 1.05 17.04 -9.66
N LEU A 243 1.06 15.73 -9.40
CA LEU A 243 0.02 14.80 -9.86
C LEU A 243 -0.95 14.38 -8.77
N TYR A 244 -0.49 14.19 -7.52
CA TYR A 244 -1.30 13.63 -6.44
C TYR A 244 -1.20 14.45 -5.17
N HIS A 245 -2.33 14.97 -4.69
CA HIS A 245 -2.40 15.69 -3.42
C HIS A 245 -3.01 14.87 -2.28
N ARG A 246 -3.59 13.71 -2.58
CA ARG A 246 -4.29 12.88 -1.57
C ARG A 246 -3.69 11.50 -1.50
N VAL A 247 -3.41 11.07 -0.26
CA VAL A 247 -2.86 9.72 0.00
C VAL A 247 -3.66 9.07 1.12
N LEU A 248 -4.00 7.80 0.89
CA LEU A 248 -4.51 6.91 1.92
C LEU A 248 -3.58 5.71 2.04
N THR A 249 -2.70 5.72 3.02
CA THR A 249 -1.82 4.60 3.33
C THR A 249 -2.33 3.85 4.56
N THR A 250 -2.50 2.54 4.43
CA THR A 250 -2.91 1.67 5.54
C THR A 250 -1.79 0.68 5.82
N SER A 251 -1.26 0.69 7.04
CA SER A 251 -0.16 -0.20 7.45
C SER A 251 1.01 -0.22 6.45
N GLY A 252 1.39 0.96 5.93
CA GLY A 252 2.51 1.09 5.00
C GLY A 252 3.81 0.56 5.62
N THR A 253 4.57 -0.25 4.88
CA THR A 253 5.76 -0.90 5.41
C THR A 253 6.93 0.06 5.56
N PHE A 254 7.13 0.97 4.61
CA PHE A 254 8.24 1.94 4.60
C PHE A 254 9.59 1.30 4.96
N VAL A 255 9.93 0.22 4.27
CA VAL A 255 11.17 -0.52 4.44
C VAL A 255 12.16 -0.23 3.31
N ASN A 256 13.42 -0.64 3.48
CA ASN A 256 14.42 -0.52 2.43
C ASN A 256 14.35 -1.72 1.47
N GLN A 257 13.47 -1.65 0.50
CA GLN A 257 13.36 -2.62 -0.61
C GLN A 257 13.73 -2.01 -1.97
N ALA A 258 14.18 -0.74 -1.98
CA ALA A 258 14.65 -0.09 -3.20
C ALA A 258 15.79 -0.87 -3.87
N TRP A 259 15.72 -1.03 -5.19
CA TRP A 259 16.74 -1.68 -5.99
C TRP A 259 16.67 -1.21 -7.47
N PRO A 260 17.79 -0.95 -8.14
CA PRO A 260 19.16 -0.93 -7.61
C PRO A 260 19.36 0.13 -6.52
N PHE A 261 20.47 0.01 -5.77
CA PHE A 261 20.81 0.96 -4.71
C PHE A 261 20.90 2.39 -5.24
N ASP A 262 20.22 3.31 -4.54
CA ASP A 262 20.30 4.74 -4.79
C ASP A 262 21.02 5.45 -3.63
N SER A 263 22.19 6.02 -3.92
CA SER A 263 22.98 6.75 -2.92
C SER A 263 22.30 8.03 -2.38
N LYS A 264 21.31 8.58 -3.09
CA LYS A 264 20.52 9.74 -2.63
C LYS A 264 19.55 9.32 -1.52
N PHE A 265 19.10 8.08 -1.55
CA PHE A 265 18.16 7.49 -0.59
C PHE A 265 18.69 6.14 -0.09
N PRO A 266 19.83 6.16 0.66
CA PRO A 266 20.55 4.93 1.02
C PRO A 266 19.72 3.99 1.93
N ASP A 267 18.71 4.51 2.59
CA ASP A 267 17.80 3.77 3.46
C ASP A 267 16.43 3.50 2.80
N GLY A 268 16.30 3.81 1.50
CA GLY A 268 15.05 3.65 0.78
C GLY A 268 13.89 4.34 1.49
N ALA A 269 12.72 3.72 1.51
CA ALA A 269 11.54 4.25 2.16
C ALA A 269 11.63 4.32 3.70
N TRP A 270 12.59 3.60 4.32
CA TRP A 270 12.90 3.76 5.75
C TRP A 270 13.26 5.21 6.11
N GLY A 271 13.86 5.95 5.17
CA GLY A 271 14.18 7.38 5.33
C GLY A 271 12.99 8.26 5.70
N PHE A 272 11.74 7.86 5.43
CA PHE A 272 10.56 8.61 5.89
C PHE A 272 10.44 8.63 7.41
N HIS A 273 10.80 7.53 8.09
CA HIS A 273 10.77 7.45 9.55
C HIS A 273 11.84 8.34 10.18
N GLU A 274 13.02 8.37 9.60
CA GLU A 274 14.19 9.02 10.23
C GLU A 274 14.28 10.53 9.93
N ASN A 275 14.18 10.92 8.67
CA ASN A 275 14.57 12.27 8.32
C ASN A 275 13.79 12.96 7.20
N LEU A 276 13.21 12.24 6.24
CA LEU A 276 12.59 12.88 5.06
C LEU A 276 11.42 13.78 5.47
N ILE A 277 10.52 13.29 6.33
CA ILE A 277 9.35 14.07 6.78
C ILE A 277 9.80 15.27 7.64
N THR A 278 10.72 15.07 8.56
CA THR A 278 11.20 16.13 9.46
C THR A 278 11.98 17.21 8.74
N ARG A 279 12.82 16.85 7.77
CA ARG A 279 13.57 17.81 6.93
C ARG A 279 12.63 18.63 6.06
N SER A 280 11.60 18.04 5.47
CA SER A 280 10.63 18.75 4.65
C SER A 280 9.82 19.79 5.41
N ARG A 281 9.51 19.54 6.68
CA ARG A 281 8.85 20.53 7.56
C ARG A 281 9.76 21.71 7.87
N ARG A 282 11.05 21.49 8.08
CA ARG A 282 12.04 22.57 8.35
C ARG A 282 12.28 23.47 7.16
N SER A 283 12.33 22.95 5.96
CA SER A 283 12.52 23.76 4.74
C SER A 283 11.34 24.69 4.44
N ARG A 284 10.13 24.33 4.87
CA ARG A 284 8.92 25.18 4.72
C ARG A 284 8.85 26.33 5.72
N SER A 285 9.48 26.23 6.88
CA SER A 285 9.53 27.33 7.85
C SER A 285 10.52 28.43 7.46
N ALA A 286 11.42 28.17 6.51
CA ALA A 286 12.42 29.14 6.03
C ALA A 286 11.99 29.89 4.76
N SER A 287 10.91 29.50 4.10
CA SER A 287 10.38 30.20 2.93
C SER A 287 8.92 30.58 3.17
N SER A 288 8.71 31.80 3.72
CA SER A 288 7.40 32.43 3.77
C SER A 288 7.00 32.90 2.38
N SER A 289 6.34 32.05 1.61
CA SER A 289 5.51 32.48 0.49
C SER A 289 4.37 31.51 0.30
N ARG A 290 3.19 32.06 0.46
CA ARG A 290 1.86 31.51 0.35
C ARG A 290 1.73 30.33 -0.62
N SER A 291 1.70 29.11 -0.08
CA SER A 291 1.06 27.99 -0.74
C SER A 291 0.40 27.15 0.36
N ALA A 292 -0.86 26.84 0.17
CA ALA A 292 -1.69 26.17 1.17
C ALA A 292 -1.08 24.83 1.56
N THR A 293 -0.56 24.75 2.77
CA THR A 293 -0.03 23.53 3.36
C THR A 293 -1.20 22.62 3.70
N ARG A 294 -1.47 21.61 2.87
CA ARG A 294 -2.37 20.53 3.23
C ARG A 294 -1.59 19.49 4.03
N THR A 295 -2.05 19.28 5.24
CA THR A 295 -1.40 18.44 6.24
C THR A 295 -1.58 16.97 5.86
N PHE A 296 -0.49 16.26 5.62
CA PHE A 296 -0.49 14.80 5.62
C PHE A 296 -0.61 14.32 7.07
N SER A 297 -1.77 13.82 7.45
CA SER A 297 -1.92 13.12 8.73
C SER A 297 -1.47 11.68 8.54
N ILE A 298 -0.20 11.40 8.83
CA ILE A 298 0.27 10.04 9.03
C ILE A 298 -0.14 9.69 10.47
N PRO A 299 -0.97 8.67 10.69
CA PRO A 299 -1.20 8.19 12.04
C PRO A 299 0.13 7.70 12.63
N THR A 300 0.61 8.34 13.68
CA THR A 300 1.87 8.03 14.37
C THR A 300 1.75 6.77 15.24
N SER A 301 0.89 5.83 14.90
CA SER A 301 0.71 4.58 15.64
C SER A 301 0.87 3.38 14.73
N CYS A 302 2.08 3.16 14.24
CA CYS A 302 2.47 1.87 13.71
C CYS A 302 3.62 1.28 14.52
N ALA A 303 3.50 1.37 15.83
CA ALA A 303 4.17 0.50 16.78
C ALA A 303 3.11 0.13 17.81
N THR A 304 2.61 -1.11 17.69
CA THR A 304 1.74 -1.75 18.67
C THR A 304 0.33 -1.15 18.80
N THR A 305 -0.64 -1.98 18.46
CA THR A 305 -2.09 -1.88 18.62
C THR A 305 -2.87 -1.39 17.42
N CYS A 306 -3.38 -2.37 16.70
CA CYS A 306 -4.61 -2.25 15.93
C CYS A 306 -5.76 -2.05 16.93
N THR A 307 -5.99 -0.83 17.38
CA THR A 307 -7.15 -0.49 18.18
C THR A 307 -7.75 0.82 17.72
N THR A 308 -8.99 0.70 17.28
CA THR A 308 -10.09 1.64 17.43
C THR A 308 -9.95 3.03 16.83
N GLY A 309 -10.86 3.33 15.98
CA GLY A 309 -11.30 4.67 15.72
C GLY A 309 -11.16 5.15 14.29
N TRP A 310 -12.00 4.62 13.42
CA TRP A 310 -12.40 5.36 12.23
C TRP A 310 -13.07 6.64 12.71
N LYS A 311 -12.31 7.73 12.84
CA LYS A 311 -12.95 9.03 12.86
C LYS A 311 -13.67 9.22 11.53
N PRO A 312 -14.93 9.69 11.54
CA PRO A 312 -15.65 9.93 10.30
C PRO A 312 -14.83 10.86 9.40
N ILE A 313 -14.80 10.56 8.12
CA ILE A 313 -14.20 11.39 7.08
C ILE A 313 -15.07 12.66 6.96
N THR A 314 -14.99 13.55 7.93
CA THR A 314 -15.72 14.83 7.93
C THR A 314 -14.97 15.93 7.18
N GLU A 315 -13.75 15.68 6.72
CA GLU A 315 -12.94 16.67 5.98
C GLU A 315 -13.10 16.64 4.46
N TRP A 316 -13.95 15.77 3.92
CA TRP A 316 -14.29 15.75 2.50
C TRP A 316 -15.32 16.82 2.08
N ARG A 317 -15.75 17.68 3.02
CA ARG A 317 -16.80 18.68 2.80
C ARG A 317 -16.29 20.02 2.28
N ARG A 318 -15.34 20.10 1.40
CA ARG A 318 -15.05 21.37 0.70
C ARG A 318 -14.61 21.10 -0.73
N PHE A 319 -15.63 20.79 -1.53
CA PHE A 319 -15.63 20.98 -3.00
C PHE A 319 -17.03 21.38 -3.42
#